data_6392876e078d3d548658992f6fd026be
#
_entry.id   6392876e078d3d548658992f6fd026be
#
_cell.length_a   1.000
_cell.length_b   1.000
_cell.length_c   1.000
_cell.angle_alpha   90.00
_cell.angle_beta   90.00
_cell.angle_gamma   90.00
#
_symmetry.space_group_name_H-M   'P 1'
#
loop_
_entity.id
_entity.type
_entity.pdbx_description
1 polymer ?
#
loop_
_entity_poly.entity_id
_entity_poly.type
_entity_poly.pdbx_seq_one_letter_code
_entity_poly.pdbx_strand_id
1 'polypeptide(L)'
;EGVIAPFRDFMSHSGWVAVLAFIALYKLGESYLGVMAGPFYVALGFSTVEIANVTKVFGLAAIVAGGLIGGVLVNRIGILRSLMICGVLQIAGTLMFVVQAKVGHNVPMLMVTITAENVTSGMATTAFVAYLSSLCHQAYTATQYALFSSLMAVARTALSAPGGALAESTSWVTF
;
A
#
# COMPACT_ATOMS: atom_id res chain seq x y z
N GLU A 1 23.57 19.94 -11.36
CA GLU A 1 24.22 18.61 -11.60
C GLU A 1 23.74 17.55 -10.58
N GLY A 2 23.55 17.88 -9.29
CA GLY A 2 23.17 16.93 -8.23
C GLY A 2 21.79 16.27 -8.38
N VAL A 3 20.88 16.79 -9.20
CA VAL A 3 19.55 16.19 -9.45
C VAL A 3 19.47 15.54 -10.84
N ILE A 4 20.10 16.14 -11.83
CA ILE A 4 20.02 15.68 -13.23
C ILE A 4 20.81 14.38 -13.45
N ALA A 5 21.99 14.25 -12.82
CA ALA A 5 22.84 13.07 -12.98
C ALA A 5 22.16 11.77 -12.48
N PRO A 6 21.53 11.74 -11.27
CA PRO A 6 20.78 10.57 -10.81
C PRO A 6 19.60 10.19 -11.71
N PHE A 7 18.91 11.17 -12.29
CA PHE A 7 17.81 10.96 -13.24
C PHE A 7 18.31 10.30 -14.53
N ARG A 8 19.37 10.87 -15.09
CA ARG A 8 19.96 10.39 -16.33
C ARG A 8 20.52 8.97 -16.17
N ASP A 9 21.13 8.69 -15.02
CA ASP A 9 21.64 7.37 -14.66
C ASP A 9 20.50 6.33 -14.63
N PHE A 10 19.42 6.63 -13.90
CA PHE A 10 18.25 5.75 -13.84
C PHE A 10 17.62 5.54 -15.21
N MET A 11 17.40 6.60 -15.99
CA MET A 11 16.79 6.51 -17.32
C MET A 11 17.69 5.83 -18.37
N SER A 12 18.97 5.66 -18.09
CA SER A 12 19.89 4.90 -18.96
C SER A 12 19.72 3.40 -18.85
N HIS A 13 19.08 2.91 -17.78
CA HIS A 13 18.84 1.48 -17.60
C HIS A 13 17.70 0.98 -18.49
N SER A 14 17.93 -0.15 -19.15
CA SER A 14 16.88 -0.80 -19.95
C SER A 14 15.70 -1.17 -19.06
N GLY A 15 14.48 -0.74 -19.43
CA GLY A 15 13.25 -1.05 -18.70
C GLY A 15 12.86 -0.07 -17.60
N TRP A 16 13.50 1.09 -17.48
CA TRP A 16 13.17 2.10 -16.48
C TRP A 16 11.67 2.50 -16.45
N VAL A 17 11.01 2.54 -17.62
CA VAL A 17 9.56 2.82 -17.71
C VAL A 17 8.73 1.72 -17.04
N ALA A 18 9.11 0.44 -17.24
CA ALA A 18 8.42 -0.69 -16.61
C ALA A 18 8.59 -0.66 -15.08
N VAL A 19 9.76 -0.27 -14.60
CA VAL A 19 10.01 -0.09 -13.16
C VAL A 19 9.13 1.01 -12.58
N LEU A 20 9.04 2.17 -13.24
CA LEU A 20 8.18 3.27 -12.80
C LEU A 20 6.69 2.89 -12.84
N ALA A 21 6.25 2.22 -13.90
CA ALA A 21 4.89 1.72 -13.99
C ALA A 21 4.58 0.70 -12.87
N PHE A 22 5.51 -0.21 -12.60
CA PHE A 22 5.37 -1.17 -11.50
C PHE A 22 5.27 -0.45 -10.13
N ILE A 23 6.12 0.53 -9.87
CA ILE A 23 6.09 1.34 -8.63
C ILE A 23 4.71 2.01 -8.46
N ALA A 24 4.18 2.61 -9.51
CA ALA A 24 2.89 3.29 -9.49
C ALA A 24 1.74 2.29 -9.26
N LEU A 25 1.72 1.18 -10.02
CA LEU A 25 0.65 0.19 -9.97
C LEU A 25 0.65 -0.63 -8.67
N TYR A 26 1.83 -0.97 -8.14
CA TYR A 26 1.95 -1.77 -6.92
C TYR A 26 1.28 -1.09 -5.72
N LYS A 27 1.38 0.24 -5.63
CA LYS A 27 0.80 1.03 -4.54
C LYS A 27 -0.61 1.57 -4.83
N LEU A 28 -1.15 1.31 -6.00
CA LEU A 28 -2.43 1.85 -6.43
C LEU A 28 -3.58 1.39 -5.51
N GLY A 29 -3.71 0.10 -5.26
CA GLY A 29 -4.77 -0.47 -4.41
C GLY A 29 -4.73 0.09 -2.99
N GLU A 30 -3.55 0.14 -2.37
CA GLU A 30 -3.35 0.74 -1.05
C GLU A 30 -3.70 2.24 -1.03
N SER A 31 -3.46 2.94 -2.13
CA SER A 31 -3.79 4.36 -2.27
C SER A 31 -5.30 4.60 -2.29
N TYR A 32 -6.04 3.76 -3.01
CA TYR A 32 -7.52 3.81 -3.01
C TYR A 32 -8.09 3.50 -1.63
N LEU A 33 -7.62 2.43 -0.98
CA LEU A 33 -8.05 2.08 0.37
C LEU A 33 -7.74 3.19 1.37
N GLY A 34 -6.56 3.79 1.31
CA GLY A 34 -6.17 4.87 2.21
C GLY A 34 -7.09 6.09 2.17
N VAL A 35 -7.73 6.36 1.02
CA VAL A 35 -8.68 7.46 0.86
C VAL A 35 -10.12 7.02 1.17
N MET A 36 -10.51 5.81 0.76
CA MET A 36 -11.89 5.35 0.77
C MET A 36 -12.28 4.54 2.02
N ALA A 37 -11.32 4.06 2.81
CA ALA A 37 -11.62 3.27 4.00
C ALA A 37 -12.47 4.04 5.04
N GLY A 38 -12.16 5.32 5.27
CA GLY A 38 -12.95 6.17 6.18
C GLY A 38 -14.41 6.32 5.74
N PRO A 39 -14.69 6.82 4.53
CA PRO A 39 -16.04 6.86 3.97
C PRO A 39 -16.75 5.51 3.98
N PHE A 40 -16.06 4.41 3.67
CA PHE A 40 -16.58 3.06 3.69
C PHE A 40 -17.10 2.65 5.07
N TYR A 41 -16.31 2.87 6.13
CA TYR A 41 -16.73 2.53 7.48
C TYR A 41 -17.94 3.35 7.94
N VAL A 42 -17.95 4.64 7.62
CA VAL A 42 -19.09 5.52 7.92
C VAL A 42 -20.34 5.09 7.17
N ALA A 43 -20.21 4.72 5.90
CA ALA A 43 -21.33 4.21 5.09
C ALA A 43 -21.91 2.89 5.63
N LEU A 44 -21.12 2.05 6.30
CA LEU A 44 -21.57 0.85 7.00
C LEU A 44 -22.18 1.14 8.38
N GLY A 45 -22.22 2.40 8.82
CA GLY A 45 -22.83 2.83 10.07
C GLY A 45 -21.91 2.76 11.30
N PHE A 46 -20.61 2.55 11.11
CA PHE A 46 -19.66 2.60 12.23
C PHE A 46 -19.49 4.03 12.76
N SER A 47 -19.50 4.18 14.08
CA SER A 47 -19.19 5.46 14.71
C SER A 47 -17.71 5.79 14.61
N THR A 48 -17.39 7.09 14.61
CA THR A 48 -15.99 7.56 14.58
C THR A 48 -15.18 7.00 15.74
N VAL A 49 -15.80 6.77 16.91
CA VAL A 49 -15.15 6.22 18.09
C VAL A 49 -14.79 4.74 17.88
N GLU A 50 -15.70 3.93 17.32
CA GLU A 50 -15.43 2.52 16.99
C GLU A 50 -14.28 2.41 15.99
N ILE A 51 -14.35 3.19 14.89
CA ILE A 51 -13.31 3.23 13.87
C ILE A 51 -11.96 3.61 14.50
N ALA A 52 -11.93 4.68 15.31
CA ALA A 52 -10.70 5.17 15.92
C ALA A 52 -10.09 4.13 16.89
N ASN A 53 -10.91 3.49 17.71
CA ASN A 53 -10.43 2.49 18.67
C ASN A 53 -9.86 1.27 17.97
N VAL A 54 -10.57 0.74 16.98
CA VAL A 54 -10.09 -0.45 16.24
C VAL A 54 -8.84 -0.11 15.44
N THR A 55 -8.83 1.00 14.71
CA THR A 55 -7.69 1.38 13.87
C THR A 55 -6.45 1.71 14.70
N LYS A 56 -6.58 2.43 15.81
CA LYS A 56 -5.42 2.81 16.63
C LYS A 56 -4.82 1.61 17.38
N VAL A 57 -5.64 0.72 17.90
CA VAL A 57 -5.15 -0.42 18.69
C VAL A 57 -4.72 -1.57 17.78
N PHE A 58 -5.66 -2.08 16.97
CA PHE A 58 -5.40 -3.23 16.11
C PHE A 58 -4.61 -2.87 14.87
N GLY A 59 -4.92 -1.73 14.22
CA GLY A 59 -4.24 -1.31 13.00
C GLY A 59 -2.76 -1.01 13.24
N LEU A 60 -2.41 -0.25 14.29
CA LEU A 60 -1.02 0.07 14.59
C LEU A 60 -0.20 -1.18 14.96
N ALA A 61 -0.73 -2.04 15.82
CA ALA A 61 -0.05 -3.28 16.18
C ALA A 61 0.13 -4.19 14.95
N ALA A 62 -0.89 -4.28 14.11
CA ALA A 62 -0.89 -5.10 12.90
C ALA A 62 0.13 -4.63 11.86
N ILE A 63 0.21 -3.32 11.58
CA ILE A 63 1.15 -2.79 10.59
C ILE A 63 2.61 -2.96 11.04
N VAL A 64 2.90 -2.80 12.34
CA VAL A 64 4.23 -3.05 12.90
C VAL A 64 4.58 -4.53 12.80
N ALA A 65 3.69 -5.43 13.20
CA ALA A 65 3.88 -6.87 13.06
C ALA A 65 4.10 -7.28 11.60
N GLY A 66 3.28 -6.74 10.69
CA GLY A 66 3.42 -6.94 9.26
C GLY A 66 4.77 -6.48 8.73
N GLY A 67 5.23 -5.30 9.13
CA GLY A 67 6.54 -4.77 8.77
C GLY A 67 7.69 -5.68 9.21
N LEU A 68 7.64 -6.21 10.44
CA LEU A 68 8.63 -7.16 10.94
C LEU A 68 8.61 -8.47 10.15
N ILE A 69 7.43 -9.04 9.91
CA ILE A 69 7.27 -10.26 9.10
C ILE A 69 7.79 -10.04 7.69
N GLY A 70 7.46 -8.90 7.06
CA GLY A 70 7.95 -8.52 5.74
C GLY A 70 9.47 -8.42 5.68
N GLY A 71 10.10 -7.82 6.70
CA GLY A 71 11.54 -7.72 6.82
C GLY A 71 12.22 -9.10 6.95
N VAL A 72 11.67 -9.99 7.76
CA VAL A 72 12.15 -11.38 7.87
C VAL A 72 12.03 -12.11 6.54
N LEU A 73 10.90 -11.90 5.83
CA LEU A 73 10.65 -12.54 4.55
C LEU A 73 11.67 -12.07 3.51
N VAL A 74 11.91 -10.75 3.40
CA VAL A 74 12.92 -10.17 2.50
C VAL A 74 14.30 -10.75 2.76
N ASN A 75 14.67 -10.90 4.03
CA ASN A 75 15.97 -11.47 4.42
C ASN A 75 16.11 -12.96 4.06
N ARG A 76 15.02 -13.75 4.16
CA ARG A 76 15.08 -15.19 3.96
C ARG A 76 14.96 -15.62 2.49
N ILE A 77 14.08 -15.00 1.74
CA ILE A 77 13.75 -15.44 0.37
C ILE A 77 14.12 -14.42 -0.73
N GLY A 78 14.66 -13.25 -0.31
CA GLY A 78 15.08 -12.18 -1.20
C GLY A 78 13.95 -11.22 -1.57
N ILE A 79 14.34 -10.06 -2.11
CA ILE A 79 13.45 -8.90 -2.33
C ILE A 79 12.31 -9.23 -3.30
N LEU A 80 12.63 -9.74 -4.51
CA LEU A 80 11.61 -9.93 -5.55
C LEU A 80 10.56 -10.97 -5.19
N ARG A 81 10.99 -12.10 -4.59
CA ARG A 81 10.05 -13.14 -4.16
C ARG A 81 9.16 -12.64 -3.04
N SER A 82 9.73 -11.92 -2.07
CA SER A 82 8.97 -11.30 -0.98
C SER A 82 7.96 -10.29 -1.52
N LEU A 83 8.36 -9.47 -2.49
CA LEU A 83 7.49 -8.48 -3.11
C LEU A 83 6.27 -9.12 -3.77
N MET A 84 6.47 -10.24 -4.50
CA MET A 84 5.38 -10.99 -5.13
C MET A 84 4.44 -11.63 -4.10
N ILE A 85 4.99 -12.30 -3.09
CA ILE A 85 4.20 -12.93 -2.03
C ILE A 85 3.42 -11.88 -1.24
N CYS A 86 4.07 -10.79 -0.83
CA CYS A 86 3.42 -9.70 -0.10
C CYS A 86 2.35 -9.01 -0.96
N GLY A 87 2.56 -8.86 -2.27
CA GLY A 87 1.56 -8.33 -3.19
C GLY A 87 0.31 -9.19 -3.27
N VAL A 88 0.46 -10.52 -3.36
CA VAL A 88 -0.67 -11.47 -3.35
C VAL A 88 -1.40 -11.44 -2.01
N LEU A 89 -0.67 -11.41 -0.89
CA LEU A 89 -1.26 -11.30 0.44
C LEU A 89 -2.00 -9.97 0.63
N GLN A 90 -1.48 -8.88 0.05
CA GLN A 90 -2.15 -7.57 0.06
C GLN A 90 -3.50 -7.63 -0.66
N ILE A 91 -3.58 -8.31 -1.79
CA ILE A 91 -4.87 -8.53 -2.49
C ILE A 91 -5.83 -9.28 -1.57
N ALA A 92 -5.38 -10.34 -0.91
CA ALA A 92 -6.21 -11.10 0.03
C ALA A 92 -6.67 -10.23 1.22
N GLY A 93 -5.79 -9.40 1.79
CA GLY A 93 -6.13 -8.44 2.84
C GLY A 93 -7.18 -7.42 2.38
N THR A 94 -7.03 -6.90 1.17
CA THR A 94 -8.01 -5.98 0.56
C THR A 94 -9.37 -6.64 0.34
N LEU A 95 -9.42 -7.92 -0.04
CA LEU A 95 -10.67 -8.66 -0.22
C LEU A 95 -11.48 -8.81 1.09
N MET A 96 -10.85 -8.63 2.26
CA MET A 96 -11.58 -8.60 3.52
C MET A 96 -12.58 -7.44 3.61
N PHE A 97 -12.34 -6.34 2.89
CA PHE A 97 -13.32 -5.24 2.77
C PHE A 97 -14.60 -5.67 2.05
N VAL A 98 -14.49 -6.56 1.06
CA VAL A 98 -15.66 -7.14 0.39
C VAL A 98 -16.48 -7.98 1.36
N VAL A 99 -15.82 -8.76 2.22
CA VAL A 99 -16.49 -9.53 3.27
C VAL A 99 -17.15 -8.59 4.28
N GLN A 100 -16.45 -7.55 4.71
CA GLN A 100 -17.00 -6.52 5.61
C GLN A 100 -18.23 -5.83 5.01
N ALA A 101 -18.18 -5.48 3.71
CA ALA A 101 -19.31 -4.86 3.01
C ALA A 101 -20.56 -5.75 3.01
N LYS A 102 -20.39 -7.07 2.92
CA LYS A 102 -21.49 -8.04 2.96
C LYS A 102 -22.03 -8.29 4.37
N VAL A 103 -21.16 -8.29 5.36
CA VAL A 103 -21.52 -8.49 6.77
C VAL A 103 -22.17 -7.23 7.35
N GLY A 104 -21.82 -6.05 6.87
CA GLY A 104 -22.33 -4.77 7.34
C GLY A 104 -21.68 -4.34 8.66
N HIS A 105 -22.46 -3.65 9.52
CA HIS A 105 -22.01 -3.15 10.82
C HIS A 105 -21.74 -4.31 11.79
N ASN A 106 -20.49 -4.72 11.90
CA ASN A 106 -20.04 -5.76 12.82
C ASN A 106 -18.62 -5.44 13.32
N VAL A 107 -18.48 -5.03 14.57
CA VAL A 107 -17.20 -4.59 15.15
C VAL A 107 -16.15 -5.71 15.21
N PRO A 108 -16.46 -6.95 15.63
CA PRO A 108 -15.51 -8.06 15.54
C PRO A 108 -14.97 -8.31 14.13
N MET A 109 -15.85 -8.24 13.12
CA MET A 109 -15.42 -8.38 11.72
C MET A 109 -14.55 -7.20 11.28
N LEU A 110 -14.86 -5.98 11.73
CA LEU A 110 -14.03 -4.79 11.49
C LEU A 110 -12.61 -4.97 12.06
N MET A 111 -12.49 -5.54 13.27
CA MET A 111 -11.18 -5.84 13.86
C MET A 111 -10.38 -6.81 12.99
N VAL A 112 -11.01 -7.87 12.49
CA VAL A 112 -10.36 -8.83 11.59
C VAL A 112 -9.95 -8.17 10.28
N THR A 113 -10.83 -7.40 9.65
CA THR A 113 -10.58 -6.70 8.39
C THR A 113 -9.41 -5.73 8.52
N ILE A 114 -9.42 -4.87 9.54
CA ILE A 114 -8.35 -3.90 9.79
C ILE A 114 -7.03 -4.61 10.12
N THR A 115 -7.06 -5.68 10.91
CA THR A 115 -5.86 -6.43 11.25
C THR A 115 -5.26 -7.10 10.02
N ALA A 116 -6.05 -7.81 9.23
CA ALA A 116 -5.60 -8.50 8.03
C ALA A 116 -5.00 -7.52 7.00
N GLU A 117 -5.71 -6.43 6.73
CA GLU A 117 -5.26 -5.39 5.80
C GLU A 117 -3.94 -4.74 6.28
N ASN A 118 -3.86 -4.33 7.54
CA ASN A 118 -2.66 -3.66 8.05
C ASN A 118 -1.44 -4.59 8.16
N VAL A 119 -1.62 -5.88 8.49
CA VAL A 119 -0.52 -6.86 8.46
C VAL A 119 0.01 -7.00 7.04
N THR A 120 -0.86 -7.22 6.07
CA THR A 120 -0.46 -7.40 4.66
C THR A 120 0.13 -6.13 4.06
N SER A 121 -0.42 -4.95 4.39
CA SER A 121 0.10 -3.64 4.00
C SER A 121 1.49 -3.38 4.60
N GLY A 122 1.70 -3.69 5.88
CA GLY A 122 3.01 -3.59 6.52
C GLY A 122 4.06 -4.49 5.85
N MET A 123 3.71 -5.75 5.56
CA MET A 123 4.57 -6.68 4.82
C MET A 123 4.91 -6.15 3.43
N ALA A 124 3.90 -5.73 2.67
CA ALA A 124 4.04 -5.22 1.31
C ALA A 124 4.88 -3.94 1.27
N THR A 125 4.65 -3.02 2.21
CA THR A 125 5.41 -1.77 2.32
C THR A 125 6.88 -2.04 2.61
N THR A 126 7.20 -2.95 3.53
CA THR A 126 8.60 -3.30 3.85
C THR A 126 9.31 -3.92 2.65
N ALA A 127 8.68 -4.86 1.96
CA ALA A 127 9.24 -5.47 0.75
C ALA A 127 9.42 -4.43 -0.37
N PHE A 128 8.48 -3.50 -0.50
CA PHE A 128 8.53 -2.44 -1.50
C PHE A 128 9.63 -1.41 -1.21
N VAL A 129 9.80 -0.99 0.05
CA VAL A 129 10.90 -0.12 0.46
C VAL A 129 12.26 -0.77 0.20
N ALA A 130 12.40 -2.07 0.50
CA ALA A 130 13.61 -2.82 0.19
C ALA A 130 13.88 -2.87 -1.33
N TYR A 131 12.83 -3.04 -2.15
CA TYR A 131 12.92 -3.00 -3.61
C TYR A 131 13.36 -1.61 -4.11
N LEU A 132 12.73 -0.53 -3.65
CA LEU A 132 13.13 0.83 -4.02
C LEU A 132 14.60 1.11 -3.67
N SER A 133 15.03 0.68 -2.47
CA SER A 133 16.40 0.83 -2.03
C SER A 133 17.38 0.06 -2.92
N SER A 134 16.98 -1.12 -3.41
CA SER A 134 17.81 -1.94 -4.30
C SER A 134 17.96 -1.36 -5.72
N LEU A 135 17.08 -0.47 -6.12
CA LEU A 135 17.16 0.24 -7.41
C LEU A 135 18.08 1.44 -7.37
N CYS A 136 18.44 1.93 -6.18
CA CYS A 136 19.26 3.12 -6.02
C CYS A 136 20.73 2.80 -6.22
N HIS A 137 21.42 3.60 -7.04
CA HIS A 137 22.86 3.53 -7.19
C HIS A 137 23.55 4.04 -5.92
N GLN A 138 24.63 3.37 -5.46
CA GLN A 138 25.32 3.70 -4.20
C GLN A 138 25.76 5.17 -4.11
N ALA A 139 26.20 5.76 -5.23
CA ALA A 139 26.66 7.16 -5.28
C ALA A 139 25.51 8.19 -5.16
N TYR A 140 24.25 7.79 -5.44
CA TYR A 140 23.10 8.70 -5.53
C TYR A 140 21.89 8.23 -4.72
N THR A 141 22.08 7.32 -3.77
CA THR A 141 21.00 6.63 -3.05
C THR A 141 19.95 7.58 -2.49
N ALA A 142 20.35 8.64 -1.79
CA ALA A 142 19.42 9.58 -1.18
C ALA A 142 18.57 10.31 -2.21
N THR A 143 19.17 10.79 -3.30
CA THR A 143 18.47 11.54 -4.35
C THR A 143 17.55 10.64 -5.15
N GLN A 144 18.01 9.46 -5.55
CA GLN A 144 17.18 8.50 -6.31
C GLN A 144 16.02 7.98 -5.46
N TYR A 145 16.25 7.66 -4.18
CA TYR A 145 15.17 7.25 -3.27
C TYR A 145 14.14 8.36 -3.08
N ALA A 146 14.58 9.62 -2.91
CA ALA A 146 13.68 10.77 -2.82
C ALA A 146 12.83 10.94 -4.09
N LEU A 147 13.42 10.72 -5.27
CA LEU A 147 12.72 10.74 -6.54
C LEU A 147 11.64 9.68 -6.64
N PHE A 148 11.98 8.42 -6.33
CA PHE A 148 10.99 7.32 -6.34
C PHE A 148 9.88 7.56 -5.34
N SER A 149 10.20 8.05 -4.14
CA SER A 149 9.21 8.40 -3.12
C SER A 149 8.29 9.54 -3.56
N SER A 150 8.84 10.56 -4.22
CA SER A 150 8.06 11.68 -4.76
C SER A 150 7.16 11.24 -5.91
N LEU A 151 7.66 10.41 -6.83
CA LEU A 151 6.86 9.84 -7.91
C LEU A 151 5.71 8.99 -7.35
N MET A 152 6.00 8.17 -6.35
CA MET A 152 4.97 7.37 -5.68
C MET A 152 3.90 8.26 -5.04
N ALA A 153 4.27 9.37 -4.40
CA ALA A 153 3.33 10.31 -3.80
C ALA A 153 2.45 10.99 -4.86
N VAL A 154 3.04 11.42 -5.98
CA VAL A 154 2.30 12.01 -7.12
C VAL A 154 1.36 10.98 -7.75
N ALA A 155 1.86 9.77 -8.02
CA ALA A 155 1.06 8.68 -8.57
C ALA A 155 -0.12 8.33 -7.63
N ARG A 156 0.14 8.23 -6.32
CA ARG A 156 -0.89 8.02 -5.31
C ARG A 156 -1.99 9.09 -5.38
N THR A 157 -1.62 10.36 -5.40
CA THR A 157 -2.58 11.47 -5.41
C THR A 157 -3.37 11.51 -6.72
N ALA A 158 -2.68 11.41 -7.86
CA ALA A 158 -3.31 11.48 -9.17
C ALA A 158 -4.23 10.27 -9.44
N LEU A 159 -3.78 9.08 -9.08
CA LEU A 159 -4.53 7.84 -9.34
C LEU A 159 -5.68 7.61 -8.35
N SER A 160 -5.60 8.12 -7.12
CA SER A 160 -6.70 8.01 -6.15
C SER A 160 -7.79 9.07 -6.33
N ALA A 161 -7.53 10.14 -7.10
CA ALA A 161 -8.50 11.21 -7.33
C ALA A 161 -9.87 10.74 -7.86
N PRO A 162 -9.98 9.80 -8.81
CA PRO A 162 -11.27 9.30 -9.29
C PRO A 162 -11.97 8.34 -8.31
N GLY A 163 -11.33 7.95 -7.20
CA GLY A 163 -11.88 6.98 -6.25
C GLY A 163 -13.23 7.36 -5.67
N GLY A 164 -13.45 8.64 -5.36
CA GLY A 164 -14.73 9.14 -4.86
C GLY A 164 -15.87 8.96 -5.87
N ALA A 165 -15.64 9.37 -7.11
CA ALA A 165 -16.63 9.23 -8.19
C ALA A 165 -16.93 7.75 -8.51
N LEU A 166 -15.93 6.87 -8.42
CA LEU A 166 -16.11 5.43 -8.58
C LEU A 166 -16.95 4.86 -7.44
N ALA A 167 -16.69 5.24 -6.19
CA ALA A 167 -17.44 4.78 -5.03
C ALA A 167 -18.92 5.25 -5.05
N GLU A 168 -19.19 6.46 -5.56
CA GLU A 168 -20.55 6.98 -5.74
C GLU A 168 -21.30 6.29 -6.86
N SER A 169 -20.62 5.89 -7.94
CA SER A 169 -21.22 5.26 -9.10
C SER A 169 -21.41 3.73 -8.97
N THR A 170 -20.76 3.10 -8.00
CA THR A 170 -20.78 1.65 -7.80
C THR A 170 -21.17 1.29 -6.36
N SER A 171 -21.51 0.02 -6.11
CA SER A 171 -21.69 -0.47 -4.74
C SER A 171 -20.33 -0.69 -4.07
N TRP A 172 -20.27 -0.59 -2.74
CA TRP A 172 -19.05 -0.86 -1.97
C TRP A 172 -18.46 -2.27 -2.19
N VAL A 173 -19.29 -3.24 -2.55
CA VAL A 173 -18.85 -4.61 -2.90
C VAL A 173 -18.17 -4.65 -4.26
N THR A 174 -18.63 -3.81 -5.19
CA THR A 174 -18.07 -3.74 -6.56
C THR A 174 -16.81 -2.88 -6.61
N PHE A 175 -16.80 -1.79 -5.84
CA PHE A 175 -15.65 -0.90 -5.70
C PHE A 175 -14.45 -1.64 -5.13
#